data_3d5c38266cd64c0aec0c868b51b5aa66
#
_entry.id   3d5c38266cd64c0aec0c868b51b5aa66
#
_cell.length_a   1.000
_cell.length_b   1.000
_cell.length_c   1.000
_cell.angle_alpha   90.00
_cell.angle_beta   90.00
_cell.angle_gamma   90.00
#
_symmetry.space_group_name_H-M   'P 1'
#
loop_
_entity.id
_entity.type
_entity.pdbx_description
1 polymer ?
#
loop_
_entity_poly.entity_id
_entity_poly.type
_entity_poly.pdbx_seq_one_letter_code
_entity_poly.pdbx_strand_id
1 'polypeptide(L)'
;MTTYFKKIDINLPFPTDYNKIKGELLFHYGQIKYYELIDLKYQQLLSDSFIVPPKNIFVTECSGTLLPHHDSGQESCLNFYLQASNYITSFWTPNKDAKKRKSVRYDSINDKYLNEELGYYTNDLT
;
A
#
# COMPACT_ATOMS: atom_id res chain seq x y z
N MET A 1 15.49 18.94 -6.85
CA MET A 1 14.10 18.47 -6.99
C MET A 1 13.96 17.08 -6.36
N THR A 2 12.99 16.88 -5.51
CA THR A 2 12.72 15.59 -4.88
C THR A 2 11.84 14.75 -5.79
N THR A 3 12.29 13.52 -6.07
CA THR A 3 11.49 12.55 -6.83
C THR A 3 10.73 11.67 -5.86
N TYR A 4 9.40 11.72 -5.87
CA TYR A 4 8.55 10.96 -4.97
C TYR A 4 8.22 9.57 -5.51
N PHE A 5 8.27 9.40 -6.82
CA PHE A 5 8.00 8.12 -7.46
C PHE A 5 8.74 8.00 -8.78
N LYS A 6 8.88 6.78 -9.24
CA LYS A 6 9.41 6.47 -10.56
C LYS A 6 8.56 5.36 -11.18
N LYS A 7 8.13 5.57 -12.41
CA LYS A 7 7.47 4.53 -13.17
C LYS A 7 8.51 3.54 -13.69
N ILE A 8 8.28 2.26 -13.39
CA ILE A 8 9.18 1.19 -13.80
C ILE A 8 8.47 0.36 -14.86
N ASP A 9 9.17 0.11 -15.97
CA ASP A 9 8.64 -0.67 -17.08
C ASP A 9 8.96 -2.16 -16.85
N ILE A 10 8.14 -2.79 -16.03
CA ILE A 10 8.22 -4.23 -15.73
C ILE A 10 6.86 -4.83 -16.04
N ASN A 11 6.84 -5.81 -16.95
CA ASN A 11 5.63 -6.54 -17.30
C ASN A 11 5.67 -7.93 -16.66
N LEU A 12 4.80 -8.16 -15.70
CA LEU A 12 4.62 -9.46 -15.08
C LEU A 12 3.25 -10.02 -15.46
N PRO A 13 3.15 -11.36 -15.65
CA PRO A 13 1.91 -11.98 -16.13
C PRO A 13 0.88 -12.17 -15.02
N PHE A 14 0.41 -11.07 -14.43
CA PHE A 14 -0.64 -11.12 -13.44
C PHE A 14 -1.99 -11.46 -14.07
N PRO A 15 -2.89 -12.17 -13.36
CA PRO A 15 -4.22 -12.45 -13.86
C PRO A 15 -5.07 -11.20 -13.92
N THR A 16 -6.01 -11.15 -14.85
CA THR A 16 -6.98 -10.06 -14.94
C THR A 16 -7.90 -10.04 -13.72
N ASP A 17 -8.24 -11.21 -13.23
CA ASP A 17 -9.05 -11.36 -12.03
C ASP A 17 -8.15 -11.60 -10.81
N TYR A 18 -7.87 -10.52 -10.08
CA TYR A 18 -7.02 -10.58 -8.90
C TYR A 18 -7.63 -11.37 -7.74
N ASN A 19 -8.93 -11.65 -7.75
CA ASN A 19 -9.56 -12.49 -6.72
C ASN A 19 -9.00 -13.91 -6.72
N LYS A 20 -8.43 -14.36 -7.84
CA LYS A 20 -7.80 -15.67 -7.92
C LYS A 20 -6.51 -15.80 -7.16
N ILE A 21 -5.85 -14.68 -6.86
CA ILE A 21 -4.57 -14.66 -6.15
C ILE A 21 -4.69 -14.09 -4.74
N LYS A 22 -5.86 -13.55 -4.40
CA LYS A 22 -6.15 -12.92 -3.10
C LYS A 22 -6.58 -13.97 -2.10
N GLY A 23 -5.91 -14.01 -0.96
CA GLY A 23 -6.22 -14.92 0.13
C GLY A 23 -6.95 -14.23 1.28
N GLU A 24 -6.52 -14.54 2.49
CA GLU A 24 -7.14 -14.05 3.71
C GLU A 24 -6.86 -12.55 3.92
N LEU A 25 -7.85 -11.82 4.44
CA LEU A 25 -7.67 -10.44 4.87
C LEU A 25 -6.78 -10.43 6.11
N LEU A 26 -5.64 -9.75 5.99
CA LEU A 26 -4.66 -9.66 7.07
C LEU A 26 -4.91 -8.45 7.97
N PHE A 27 -5.09 -7.29 7.38
CA PHE A 27 -5.37 -6.06 8.12
C PHE A 27 -5.97 -5.01 7.19
N HIS A 28 -6.56 -3.96 7.78
CA HIS A 28 -7.05 -2.83 7.01
C HIS A 28 -6.93 -1.51 7.78
N TYR A 29 -6.88 -0.43 7.01
CA TYR A 29 -6.97 0.95 7.50
C TYR A 29 -8.23 1.56 6.85
N GLY A 30 -9.40 1.30 7.44
CA GLY A 30 -10.64 1.79 6.86
C GLY A 30 -10.86 1.35 5.43
N GLN A 31 -10.57 2.23 4.47
CA GLN A 31 -10.87 2.01 3.05
C GLN A 31 -9.79 1.25 2.28
N ILE A 32 -8.65 0.97 2.89
CA ILE A 32 -7.60 0.17 2.27
C ILE A 32 -7.45 -1.16 2.99
N LYS A 33 -7.56 -2.24 2.24
CA LYS A 33 -7.50 -3.61 2.75
C LYS A 33 -6.30 -4.34 2.18
N TYR A 34 -5.63 -5.08 3.04
CA TYR A 34 -4.43 -5.85 2.69
C TYR A 34 -4.73 -7.33 2.85
N TYR A 35 -4.62 -8.06 1.73
CA TYR A 35 -4.87 -9.50 1.68
C TYR A 35 -3.57 -10.25 1.43
N GLU A 36 -3.54 -11.47 1.91
CA GLU A 36 -2.46 -12.40 1.59
C GLU A 36 -2.41 -12.70 0.09
N LEU A 37 -1.22 -12.76 -0.48
CA LEU A 37 -1.00 -13.28 -1.82
C LEU A 37 -0.80 -14.80 -1.69
N ILE A 38 -1.81 -15.59 -2.08
CA ILE A 38 -1.81 -17.03 -1.86
C ILE A 38 -1.18 -17.84 -3.00
N ASP A 39 -1.00 -17.23 -4.16
CA ASP A 39 -0.46 -17.95 -5.32
C ASP A 39 1.07 -18.01 -5.25
N LEU A 40 1.61 -19.20 -5.00
CA LEU A 40 3.04 -19.43 -4.89
C LEU A 40 3.80 -19.09 -6.17
N LYS A 41 3.18 -19.27 -7.32
CA LYS A 41 3.77 -18.93 -8.61
C LYS A 41 4.07 -17.42 -8.69
N TYR A 42 3.14 -16.58 -8.27
CA TYR A 42 3.33 -15.14 -8.28
C TYR A 42 4.27 -14.67 -7.18
N GLN A 43 4.26 -15.31 -6.02
CA GLN A 43 5.24 -15.04 -4.97
C GLN A 43 6.66 -15.29 -5.48
N GLN A 44 6.87 -16.42 -6.12
CA GLN A 44 8.17 -16.80 -6.67
C GLN A 44 8.58 -15.87 -7.81
N LEU A 45 7.64 -15.54 -8.69
CA LEU A 45 7.90 -14.62 -9.80
C LEU A 45 8.36 -13.25 -9.29
N LEU A 46 7.70 -12.71 -8.27
CA LEU A 46 8.07 -11.42 -7.68
C LEU A 46 9.43 -11.49 -6.99
N SER A 47 9.71 -12.57 -6.28
CA SER A 47 10.99 -12.76 -5.61
C SER A 47 12.15 -12.86 -6.59
N ASP A 48 11.93 -13.55 -7.72
CA ASP A 48 12.96 -13.75 -8.74
C ASP A 48 13.16 -12.52 -9.64
N SER A 49 12.20 -11.61 -9.69
CA SER A 49 12.26 -10.44 -10.59
C SER A 49 13.13 -9.31 -10.05
N PHE A 50 13.56 -9.38 -8.79
CA PHE A 50 14.32 -8.31 -8.15
C PHE A 50 15.60 -8.85 -7.51
N ILE A 51 16.66 -8.05 -7.57
CA ILE A 51 17.94 -8.37 -6.93
C ILE A 51 17.77 -8.50 -5.43
N VAL A 52 17.02 -7.58 -4.82
CA VAL A 52 16.64 -7.65 -3.41
C VAL A 52 15.18 -8.10 -3.36
N PRO A 53 14.90 -9.32 -2.85
CA PRO A 53 13.53 -9.81 -2.77
C PRO A 53 12.66 -8.92 -1.87
N PRO A 54 11.38 -8.73 -2.22
CA PRO A 54 10.47 -7.99 -1.35
C PRO A 54 10.27 -8.72 -0.02
N LYS A 55 10.22 -7.96 1.08
CA LYS A 55 9.99 -8.53 2.41
C LYS A 55 8.53 -8.91 2.62
N ASN A 56 7.62 -8.06 2.16
CA ASN A 56 6.18 -8.25 2.30
C ASN A 56 5.51 -8.06 0.96
N ILE A 57 4.61 -8.96 0.62
CA ILE A 57 3.85 -8.93 -0.62
C ILE A 57 2.37 -9.04 -0.26
N PHE A 58 1.58 -8.07 -0.70
CA PHE A 58 0.15 -8.05 -0.43
C PHE A 58 -0.64 -7.83 -1.71
N VAL A 59 -1.86 -8.36 -1.73
CA VAL A 59 -2.91 -7.90 -2.64
C VAL A 59 -3.68 -6.82 -1.89
N THR A 60 -3.73 -5.64 -2.45
CA THR A 60 -4.31 -4.48 -1.79
C THR A 60 -5.53 -3.98 -2.55
N GLU A 61 -6.63 -3.77 -1.83
CA GLU A 61 -7.83 -3.14 -2.36
C GLU A 61 -8.02 -1.79 -1.70
N CYS A 62 -8.19 -0.75 -2.49
CA CYS A 62 -8.49 0.58 -2.00
C CYS A 62 -9.82 1.05 -2.56
N SER A 63 -10.71 1.50 -1.70
CA SER A 63 -11.99 2.10 -2.08
C SER A 63 -12.10 3.50 -1.49
N GLY A 64 -12.56 4.46 -2.30
CA GLY A 64 -12.73 5.85 -1.85
C GLY A 64 -11.41 6.61 -1.77
N THR A 65 -11.39 7.67 -0.99
CA THR A 65 -10.25 8.58 -0.86
C THR A 65 -9.43 8.25 0.37
N LEU A 66 -8.11 8.07 0.18
CA LEU A 66 -7.18 7.97 1.29
C LEU A 66 -6.68 9.35 1.68
N LEU A 67 -6.70 9.64 2.96
CA LEU A 67 -6.15 10.88 3.49
C LEU A 67 -4.61 10.87 3.40
N PRO A 68 -3.97 12.05 3.36
CA PRO A 68 -2.51 12.11 3.33
C PRO A 68 -1.89 11.35 4.50
N HIS A 69 -0.91 10.50 4.19
CA HIS A 69 -0.22 9.66 5.17
C HIS A 69 1.13 9.22 4.65
N HIS A 70 1.91 8.61 5.51
CA HIS A 70 3.08 7.84 5.12
C HIS A 70 2.91 6.38 5.57
N ASP A 71 3.60 5.47 4.91
CA ASP A 71 3.53 4.06 5.25
C ASP A 71 4.48 3.72 6.40
N SER A 72 4.05 2.80 7.26
CA SER A 72 4.81 2.39 8.42
C SER A 72 5.92 1.40 8.05
N GLY A 73 7.14 1.68 8.51
CA GLY A 73 8.26 0.74 8.41
C GLY A 73 8.73 0.41 7.00
N GLN A 74 8.39 1.21 6.01
CA GLN A 74 8.79 1.00 4.62
C GLN A 74 9.80 2.06 4.19
N GLU A 75 10.91 1.61 3.60
CA GLU A 75 11.84 2.50 2.90
C GLU A 75 11.37 2.77 1.48
N SER A 76 10.80 1.76 0.84
CA SER A 76 10.26 1.85 -0.51
C SER A 76 9.14 0.85 -0.70
N CYS A 77 8.28 1.15 -1.66
CA CYS A 77 7.16 0.31 -2.04
C CYS A 77 7.05 0.26 -3.55
N LEU A 78 6.79 -0.93 -4.08
CA LEU A 78 6.52 -1.12 -5.50
C LEU A 78 5.07 -1.57 -5.66
N ASN A 79 4.33 -0.82 -6.46
CA ASN A 79 2.92 -1.09 -6.71
C ASN A 79 2.69 -1.54 -8.15
N PHE A 80 2.00 -2.67 -8.30
CA PHE A 80 1.48 -3.13 -9.58
C PHE A 80 -0.02 -2.91 -9.59
N TYR A 81 -0.50 -2.07 -10.49
CA TYR A 81 -1.93 -1.76 -10.58
C TYR A 81 -2.61 -2.79 -11.49
N LEU A 82 -3.33 -3.73 -10.88
CA LEU A 82 -4.03 -4.79 -11.60
C LEU A 82 -5.37 -4.32 -12.15
N GLN A 83 -6.05 -3.48 -11.38
CA GLN A 83 -7.30 -2.85 -11.75
C GLN A 83 -7.32 -1.46 -11.14
N ALA A 84 -7.22 -0.45 -11.97
CA ALA A 84 -7.23 0.92 -11.52
C ALA A 84 -8.06 1.76 -12.49
N SER A 85 -8.92 2.63 -11.95
CA SER A 85 -9.70 3.56 -12.74
C SER A 85 -9.87 4.86 -11.97
N ASN A 86 -9.60 5.98 -12.61
CA ASN A 86 -9.89 7.32 -12.09
C ASN A 86 -9.26 7.68 -10.73
N TYR A 87 -8.21 6.97 -10.31
CA TYR A 87 -7.48 7.31 -9.10
C TYR A 87 -6.34 8.27 -9.40
N ILE A 88 -6.20 9.26 -8.52
CA ILE A 88 -5.13 10.25 -8.59
C ILE A 88 -4.32 10.12 -7.29
N THR A 89 -3.01 9.98 -7.42
CA THR A 89 -2.10 10.00 -6.28
C THR A 89 -1.46 11.38 -6.20
N SER A 90 -1.59 12.02 -5.04
CA SER A 90 -0.99 13.32 -4.79
C SER A 90 0.11 13.20 -3.73
N PHE A 91 1.20 13.92 -3.93
CA PHE A 91 2.31 13.94 -3.01
C PHE A 91 2.36 15.31 -2.31
N TRP A 92 2.54 15.28 -1.00
CA TRP A 92 2.46 16.44 -0.14
C TRP A 92 3.72 16.59 0.69
N THR A 93 4.04 17.82 1.05
CA THR A 93 5.11 18.10 1.99
C THR A 93 4.50 18.61 3.28
N PRO A 94 4.82 18.04 4.45
CA PRO A 94 4.35 18.56 5.71
C PRO A 94 4.92 19.95 5.98
N ASN A 95 4.08 20.85 6.46
CA ASN A 95 4.52 22.16 6.91
C ASN A 95 5.37 22.02 8.19
N LYS A 96 6.12 23.05 8.55
CA LYS A 96 7.05 23.01 9.68
C LYS A 96 6.41 22.53 10.97
N ASP A 97 5.18 22.95 11.24
CA ASP A 97 4.46 22.64 12.47
C ASP A 97 3.35 21.59 12.24
N ALA A 98 3.47 20.81 11.19
CA ALA A 98 2.49 19.78 10.86
C ALA A 98 2.40 18.72 11.98
N LYS A 99 1.17 18.42 12.38
CA LYS A 99 0.89 17.39 13.38
C LYS A 99 0.44 16.11 12.72
N LYS A 100 0.92 14.98 13.25
CA LYS A 100 0.49 13.69 12.78
C LYS A 100 -0.91 13.37 13.28
N ARG A 101 -1.68 12.73 12.41
CA ARG A 101 -3.01 12.21 12.70
C ARG A 101 -2.91 10.71 12.96
N LYS A 102 -3.67 10.23 13.92
CA LYS A 102 -3.75 8.80 14.21
C LYS A 102 -4.45 8.06 13.07
N SER A 103 -3.86 6.95 12.66
CA SER A 103 -4.44 5.98 11.75
C SER A 103 -4.75 4.71 12.54
N VAL A 104 -5.94 4.16 12.35
CA VAL A 104 -6.35 2.96 13.06
C VAL A 104 -6.21 1.77 12.13
N ARG A 105 -5.38 0.81 12.51
CA ARG A 105 -5.20 -0.44 11.82
C ARG A 105 -5.97 -1.54 12.55
N TYR A 106 -6.80 -2.26 11.82
CA TYR A 106 -7.45 -3.46 12.33
C TYR A 106 -6.69 -4.70 11.86
N ASP A 107 -6.15 -5.45 12.81
CA ASP A 107 -5.47 -6.71 12.56
C ASP A 107 -6.51 -7.83 12.58
N SER A 108 -6.87 -8.35 11.40
CA SER A 108 -7.89 -9.37 11.23
C SER A 108 -7.48 -10.74 11.79
N ILE A 109 -6.17 -10.99 11.86
CA ILE A 109 -5.66 -12.27 12.36
C ILE A 109 -5.78 -12.34 13.88
N ASN A 110 -5.43 -11.28 14.57
CA ASN A 110 -5.41 -11.20 16.03
C ASN A 110 -6.64 -10.50 16.61
N ASP A 111 -7.54 -10.03 15.76
CA ASP A 111 -8.80 -9.34 16.14
C ASP A 111 -8.53 -8.19 17.11
N LYS A 112 -7.69 -7.25 16.72
CA LYS A 112 -7.36 -6.10 17.55
C LYS A 112 -7.08 -4.85 16.73
N TYR A 113 -7.27 -3.70 17.36
CA TYR A 113 -6.98 -2.41 16.78
C TYR A 113 -5.63 -1.90 17.27
N LEU A 114 -4.87 -1.30 16.36
CA LEU A 114 -3.60 -0.64 16.63
C LEU A 114 -3.69 0.81 16.18
N ASN A 115 -3.24 1.73 17.03
CA ASN A 115 -3.16 3.14 16.67
C ASN A 115 -1.74 3.46 16.21
N GLU A 116 -1.63 4.06 15.02
CA GLU A 116 -0.37 4.47 14.44
C GLU A 116 -0.46 5.94 14.04
N GLU A 117 0.63 6.69 14.19
CA GLU A 117 0.66 8.09 13.82
C GLU A 117 1.23 8.25 12.40
N LEU A 118 0.43 7.85 11.40
CA LEU A 118 0.84 7.83 9.99
C LEU A 118 0.24 8.95 9.15
N GLY A 119 -0.86 9.54 9.60
CA GLY A 119 -1.59 10.52 8.84
C GLY A 119 -1.21 11.95 9.14
N TYR A 120 -1.65 12.85 8.26
CA TYR A 120 -1.52 14.29 8.43
C TYR A 120 -2.87 14.96 8.17
N TYR A 121 -3.12 16.07 8.81
CA TYR A 121 -4.25 16.93 8.49
C TYR A 121 -3.95 17.71 7.22
N THR A 122 -4.93 17.79 6.31
CA THR A 122 -4.73 18.42 4.99
C THR A 122 -4.26 19.87 5.11
N ASN A 123 -4.72 20.60 6.12
CA ASN A 123 -4.32 22.00 6.35
C ASN A 123 -2.84 22.16 6.75
N ASP A 124 -2.20 21.08 7.18
CA ASP A 124 -0.79 21.08 7.58
C ASP A 124 0.15 20.70 6.43
N LEU A 125 -0.36 20.56 5.22
CA LEU A 125 0.40 20.08 4.06
C LEU A 125 0.48 21.12 2.94
N THR A 126 1.54 21.00 2.19
CA THR A 126 1.76 21.81 1.00
C THR A 126 1.97 20.95 -0.23
#